data_c99c62c2a08bea88ac4040c5abee42f5
#
_entry.id   c99c62c2a08bea88ac4040c5abee42f5
#
_cell.length_a   1.000
_cell.length_b   1.000
_cell.length_c   1.000
_cell.angle_alpha   90.00
_cell.angle_beta   90.00
_cell.angle_gamma   90.00
#
_symmetry.space_group_name_H-M   'P 1'
#
loop_
_entity.id
_entity.type
_entity.pdbx_description
1 polymer ?
#
loop_
_entity_poly.entity_id
_entity_poly.type
_entity_poly.pdbx_seq_one_letter_code
_entity_poly.pdbx_strand_id
1 'polypeptide(L)'
;MSLCLVAFLAGGLTAGRVVQAQDKAFTALDYQEITQLINRYAYGIDTCADNGYAYADVFTADGVFIDKNSDEGFKQGGRALAKGREALATLVGGGARGCKTKLVWTDWSHLMLNHEITPTPEGATGRVYLVQLGMKGPGSVARHGGYEDVYVKTAAGWRIKSRIHVRDKAWHNPLLQTADLN
;
A
#
# COMPACT_ATOMS: atom_id res chain seq x y z
N MET A 1 61.19 10.12 -57.96
CA MET A 1 59.78 10.58 -57.75
C MET A 1 59.06 9.52 -56.92
N SER A 2 59.01 9.75 -55.59
CA SER A 2 58.31 8.84 -54.66
C SER A 2 56.94 9.44 -54.30
N LEU A 3 55.83 8.71 -54.58
CA LEU A 3 54.47 9.06 -54.18
C LEU A 3 54.20 8.52 -52.76
N CYS A 4 53.97 9.42 -51.80
CA CYS A 4 53.49 9.04 -50.48
C CYS A 4 51.98 9.01 -50.57
N LEU A 5 51.43 7.83 -50.32
CA LEU A 5 49.96 7.63 -50.08
C LEU A 5 49.67 7.95 -48.63
N VAL A 6 48.81 8.96 -48.36
CA VAL A 6 48.31 9.27 -47.04
C VAL A 6 46.89 8.57 -46.92
N ALA A 7 46.82 7.57 -46.05
CA ALA A 7 45.56 6.92 -45.73
C ALA A 7 44.83 7.72 -44.62
N PHE A 8 43.65 8.27 -44.90
CA PHE A 8 42.74 8.86 -43.91
C PHE A 8 41.95 7.74 -43.26
N LEU A 9 42.19 7.51 -41.98
CA LEU A 9 41.33 6.70 -41.12
C LEU A 9 40.16 7.56 -40.65
N ALA A 10 38.97 7.33 -41.19
CA ALA A 10 37.71 7.89 -40.69
C ALA A 10 37.28 7.16 -39.42
N GLY A 11 37.59 7.75 -38.26
CA GLY A 11 37.08 7.27 -36.98
C GLY A 11 35.62 7.63 -36.84
N GLY A 12 34.72 6.64 -36.96
CA GLY A 12 33.31 6.79 -36.67
C GLY A 12 33.06 6.95 -35.18
N LEU A 13 32.70 8.15 -34.73
CA LEU A 13 32.18 8.43 -33.41
C LEU A 13 30.74 7.91 -33.35
N THR A 14 30.51 6.71 -32.80
CA THR A 14 29.18 6.26 -32.39
C THR A 14 28.76 7.06 -31.15
N ALA A 15 27.98 8.12 -31.36
CA ALA A 15 27.29 8.80 -30.28
C ALA A 15 26.29 7.84 -29.64
N GLY A 16 26.70 7.21 -28.53
CA GLY A 16 25.80 6.46 -27.67
C GLY A 16 24.69 7.40 -27.19
N ARG A 17 23.47 7.18 -27.64
CA ARG A 17 22.30 7.83 -27.05
C ARG A 17 22.21 7.38 -25.59
N VAL A 18 22.60 8.26 -24.67
CA VAL A 18 22.21 8.14 -23.27
C VAL A 18 20.72 8.35 -23.26
N VAL A 19 19.95 7.27 -23.17
CA VAL A 19 18.52 7.34 -22.85
C VAL A 19 18.45 7.81 -21.41
N GLN A 20 18.32 9.12 -21.22
CA GLN A 20 17.93 9.68 -19.94
C GLN A 20 16.54 9.10 -19.63
N ALA A 21 16.47 8.23 -18.61
CA ALA A 21 15.20 7.90 -18.00
C ALA A 21 14.61 9.23 -17.53
N GLN A 22 13.58 9.70 -18.22
CA GLN A 22 12.79 10.83 -17.73
C GLN A 22 12.19 10.34 -16.41
N ASP A 23 12.63 10.92 -15.30
CA ASP A 23 11.96 10.81 -14.02
C ASP A 23 10.53 11.30 -14.25
N LYS A 24 9.61 10.36 -14.41
CA LYS A 24 8.22 10.67 -14.69
C LYS A 24 7.65 11.32 -13.44
N ALA A 25 7.48 12.64 -13.50
CA ALA A 25 6.95 13.40 -12.37
C ALA A 25 5.66 12.75 -11.85
N PHE A 26 5.54 12.68 -10.53
CA PHE A 26 4.33 12.20 -9.86
C PHE A 26 3.17 13.15 -10.19
N THR A 27 2.04 12.63 -10.65
CA THR A 27 0.96 13.39 -11.24
C THR A 27 -0.31 13.37 -10.37
N ALA A 28 -1.26 14.27 -10.64
CA ALA A 28 -2.59 14.22 -10.02
C ALA A 28 -3.30 12.87 -10.26
N LEU A 29 -3.07 12.24 -11.42
CA LEU A 29 -3.62 10.91 -11.71
C LEU A 29 -3.02 9.85 -10.78
N ASP A 30 -1.75 9.93 -10.44
CA ASP A 30 -1.11 8.99 -9.49
C ASP A 30 -1.74 9.10 -8.11
N TYR A 31 -2.02 10.32 -7.61
CA TYR A 31 -2.77 10.52 -6.37
C TYR A 31 -4.16 9.89 -6.43
N GLN A 32 -4.87 10.06 -7.52
CA GLN A 32 -6.20 9.48 -7.70
C GLN A 32 -6.16 7.96 -7.79
N GLU A 33 -5.22 7.39 -8.54
CA GLU A 33 -5.05 5.94 -8.67
C GLU A 33 -4.73 5.28 -7.33
N ILE A 34 -3.86 5.90 -6.50
CA ILE A 34 -3.55 5.41 -5.15
C ILE A 34 -4.77 5.54 -4.24
N THR A 35 -5.51 6.65 -4.30
CA THR A 35 -6.75 6.79 -3.53
C THR A 35 -7.77 5.71 -3.90
N GLN A 36 -7.96 5.42 -5.20
CA GLN A 36 -8.82 4.34 -5.65
C GLN A 36 -8.29 2.95 -5.24
N LEU A 37 -6.98 2.77 -5.16
CA LEU A 37 -6.38 1.53 -4.65
C LEU A 37 -6.80 1.27 -3.20
N ILE A 38 -6.79 2.31 -2.35
CA ILE A 38 -7.21 2.22 -0.96
C ILE A 38 -8.71 1.98 -0.81
N ASN A 39 -9.53 2.57 -1.67
CA ASN A 39 -10.96 2.26 -1.71
C ASN A 39 -11.21 0.78 -2.07
N ARG A 40 -10.51 0.25 -3.07
CA ARG A 40 -10.59 -1.17 -3.43
C ARG A 40 -10.14 -2.09 -2.30
N TYR A 41 -9.10 -1.69 -1.54
CA TYR A 41 -8.68 -2.41 -0.34
C TYR A 41 -9.83 -2.53 0.66
N ALA A 42 -10.51 -1.40 0.99
CA ALA A 42 -11.61 -1.39 1.95
C ALA A 42 -12.74 -2.32 1.52
N TYR A 43 -13.24 -2.17 0.29
CA TYR A 43 -14.29 -3.06 -0.23
C TYR A 43 -13.86 -4.53 -0.31
N GLY A 44 -12.61 -4.79 -0.68
CA GLY A 44 -12.08 -6.16 -0.77
C GLY A 44 -12.09 -6.88 0.57
N ILE A 45 -11.69 -6.20 1.65
CA ILE A 45 -11.70 -6.78 3.00
C ILE A 45 -13.12 -6.89 3.55
N ASP A 46 -13.99 -5.90 3.31
CA ASP A 46 -15.35 -5.86 3.86
C ASP A 46 -16.26 -6.92 3.24
N THR A 47 -16.02 -7.29 2.00
CA THR A 47 -16.88 -8.21 1.26
C THR A 47 -16.27 -9.59 1.03
N CYS A 48 -14.97 -9.77 1.28
CA CYS A 48 -14.22 -10.95 0.86
C CYS A 48 -14.39 -11.25 -0.64
N ALA A 49 -14.54 -10.21 -1.46
CA ALA A 49 -14.83 -10.35 -2.89
C ALA A 49 -13.77 -11.20 -3.58
N ASP A 50 -14.21 -12.00 -4.56
CA ASP A 50 -13.38 -12.97 -5.27
C ASP A 50 -12.58 -13.87 -4.30
N ASN A 51 -13.26 -14.42 -3.30
CA ASN A 51 -12.65 -15.26 -2.26
C ASN A 51 -11.45 -14.59 -1.56
N GLY A 52 -11.49 -13.26 -1.37
CA GLY A 52 -10.42 -12.48 -0.76
C GLY A 52 -9.31 -12.07 -1.75
N TYR A 53 -9.35 -12.54 -2.99
CA TYR A 53 -8.34 -12.17 -3.96
C TYR A 53 -8.48 -10.72 -4.42
N ALA A 54 -9.70 -10.15 -4.43
CA ALA A 54 -9.88 -8.73 -4.69
C ALA A 54 -9.13 -7.83 -3.68
N TYR A 55 -9.04 -8.26 -2.42
CA TYR A 55 -8.19 -7.64 -1.41
C TYR A 55 -6.70 -7.90 -1.66
N ALA A 56 -6.32 -9.15 -1.96
CA ALA A 56 -4.92 -9.52 -2.15
C ALA A 56 -4.32 -8.83 -3.39
N ASP A 57 -5.10 -8.63 -4.44
CA ASP A 57 -4.65 -8.06 -5.73
C ASP A 57 -4.43 -6.54 -5.68
N VAL A 58 -4.76 -5.86 -4.58
CA VAL A 58 -4.32 -4.47 -4.38
C VAL A 58 -2.86 -4.39 -3.92
N PHE A 59 -2.27 -5.51 -3.50
CA PHE A 59 -0.85 -5.61 -3.15
C PHE A 59 0.01 -6.04 -4.33
N THR A 60 1.33 -5.87 -4.21
CA THR A 60 2.28 -6.52 -5.11
C THR A 60 2.28 -8.03 -4.88
N ALA A 61 2.81 -8.81 -5.83
CA ALA A 61 2.88 -10.27 -5.70
C ALA A 61 3.62 -10.74 -4.42
N ASP A 62 4.58 -9.96 -3.95
CA ASP A 62 5.36 -10.16 -2.71
C ASP A 62 4.94 -9.20 -1.58
N GLY A 63 3.80 -8.53 -1.74
CA GLY A 63 3.29 -7.55 -0.80
C GLY A 63 3.06 -8.11 0.60
N VAL A 64 3.21 -7.26 1.62
CA VAL A 64 3.16 -7.67 3.01
C VAL A 64 2.19 -6.81 3.82
N PHE A 65 1.40 -7.48 4.66
CA PHE A 65 0.58 -6.85 5.70
C PHE A 65 1.24 -7.08 7.07
N ILE A 66 1.49 -5.98 7.78
CA ILE A 66 2.22 -5.94 9.06
C ILE A 66 1.29 -5.37 10.13
N ASP A 67 1.36 -5.90 11.34
CA ASP A 67 0.58 -5.45 12.49
C ASP A 67 1.50 -4.90 13.59
N LYS A 68 1.26 -3.66 14.00
CA LYS A 68 1.96 -2.97 15.10
C LYS A 68 1.02 -2.75 16.28
N ASN A 69 0.48 -3.79 16.88
CA ASN A 69 -0.57 -3.68 17.89
C ASN A 69 -0.13 -3.95 19.31
N SER A 70 1.15 -4.14 19.54
CA SER A 70 1.71 -4.36 20.86
C SER A 70 2.93 -3.48 21.05
N ASP A 71 3.27 -3.17 22.31
CA ASP A 71 4.48 -2.42 22.65
C ASP A 71 5.73 -3.07 22.07
N GLU A 72 5.78 -4.42 22.06
CA GLU A 72 6.86 -5.17 21.43
C GLU A 72 6.84 -5.03 19.91
N GLY A 73 5.67 -5.08 19.27
CA GLY A 73 5.51 -4.82 17.85
C GLY A 73 5.98 -3.43 17.45
N PHE A 74 5.76 -2.41 18.29
CA PHE A 74 6.29 -1.08 18.06
C PHE A 74 7.82 -1.04 18.06
N LYS A 75 8.44 -1.65 19.05
CA LYS A 75 9.91 -1.71 19.20
C LYS A 75 10.58 -2.45 18.03
N GLN A 76 9.92 -3.48 17.49
CA GLN A 76 10.45 -4.35 16.44
C GLN A 76 9.96 -3.99 15.02
N GLY A 77 9.25 -2.88 14.83
CA GLY A 77 8.74 -2.50 13.51
C GLY A 77 7.48 -3.24 13.06
N GLY A 78 6.88 -4.06 13.95
CA GLY A 78 5.68 -4.82 13.68
C GLY A 78 5.92 -6.29 13.34
N ARG A 79 4.82 -7.05 13.28
CA ARG A 79 4.82 -8.48 12.94
C ARG A 79 4.12 -8.68 11.59
N ALA A 80 4.79 -9.28 10.61
CA ALA A 80 4.14 -9.67 9.37
C ALA A 80 3.06 -10.72 9.64
N LEU A 81 1.82 -10.42 9.27
CA LEU A 81 0.68 -11.33 9.39
C LEU A 81 0.45 -12.12 8.10
N ALA A 82 0.70 -11.50 6.94
CA ALA A 82 0.55 -12.13 5.64
C ALA A 82 1.56 -11.55 4.65
N LYS A 83 2.09 -12.40 3.79
CA LYS A 83 2.98 -12.01 2.69
C LYS A 83 2.62 -12.80 1.44
N GLY A 84 2.43 -12.09 0.33
CA GLY A 84 2.08 -12.68 -0.95
C GLY A 84 0.57 -12.95 -1.09
N ARG A 85 0.15 -13.13 -2.35
CA ARG A 85 -1.26 -13.15 -2.76
C ARG A 85 -2.14 -14.12 -1.97
N GLU A 86 -1.71 -15.38 -1.84
CA GLU A 86 -2.51 -16.43 -1.15
C GLU A 86 -2.64 -16.17 0.35
N ALA A 87 -1.54 -15.78 1.02
CA ALA A 87 -1.57 -15.46 2.43
C ALA A 87 -2.45 -14.23 2.72
N LEU A 88 -2.40 -13.21 1.86
CA LEU A 88 -3.24 -12.01 1.97
C LEU A 88 -4.73 -12.35 1.77
N ALA A 89 -5.09 -13.15 0.76
CA ALA A 89 -6.47 -13.59 0.57
C ALA A 89 -6.97 -14.41 1.78
N THR A 90 -6.13 -15.28 2.32
CA THR A 90 -6.44 -16.10 3.52
C THR A 90 -6.61 -15.23 4.77
N LEU A 91 -5.83 -14.15 4.90
CA LEU A 91 -5.91 -13.22 6.04
C LEU A 91 -7.31 -12.62 6.21
N VAL A 92 -7.99 -12.34 5.10
CA VAL A 92 -9.35 -11.77 5.12
C VAL A 92 -10.46 -12.85 5.08
N GLY A 93 -10.10 -14.10 5.31
CA GLY A 93 -11.03 -15.22 5.39
C GLY A 93 -11.28 -15.98 4.09
N GLY A 94 -10.60 -15.59 3.00
CA GLY A 94 -10.70 -16.20 1.67
C GLY A 94 -9.57 -17.18 1.35
N GLY A 95 -9.03 -17.04 0.14
CA GLY A 95 -8.00 -17.92 -0.42
C GLY A 95 -8.61 -19.18 -1.05
N ALA A 96 -7.80 -20.19 -1.27
CA ALA A 96 -8.20 -21.45 -1.93
C ALA A 96 -9.40 -22.15 -1.27
N ARG A 97 -9.66 -21.90 0.01
CA ARG A 97 -10.81 -22.47 0.75
C ARG A 97 -12.10 -21.65 0.61
N GLY A 98 -12.02 -20.48 -0.02
CA GLY A 98 -13.13 -19.55 -0.15
C GLY A 98 -13.53 -18.86 1.15
N CYS A 99 -14.37 -17.84 1.05
CA CYS A 99 -14.90 -17.10 2.20
C CYS A 99 -15.88 -17.96 2.99
N LYS A 100 -15.71 -18.02 4.31
CA LYS A 100 -16.59 -18.79 5.20
C LYS A 100 -17.95 -18.13 5.40
N THR A 101 -18.04 -16.83 5.21
CA THR A 101 -19.25 -16.02 5.45
C THR A 101 -19.47 -15.11 4.24
N LYS A 102 -20.73 -14.99 3.81
CA LYS A 102 -21.11 -13.92 2.89
C LYS A 102 -21.08 -12.62 3.67
N LEU A 103 -20.10 -11.80 3.41
CA LEU A 103 -20.01 -10.47 3.98
C LEU A 103 -20.68 -9.49 3.04
N VAL A 104 -21.50 -8.62 3.61
CA VAL A 104 -22.13 -7.51 2.92
C VAL A 104 -21.46 -6.25 3.44
N TRP A 105 -21.04 -5.37 2.58
CA TRP A 105 -20.32 -4.14 2.94
C TRP A 105 -21.08 -3.24 3.92
N THR A 106 -22.39 -3.44 4.06
CA THR A 106 -23.21 -2.73 5.04
C THR A 106 -23.21 -3.34 6.44
N ASP A 107 -22.73 -4.57 6.58
CA ASP A 107 -22.70 -5.24 7.90
C ASP A 107 -21.51 -4.75 8.73
N TRP A 108 -20.39 -4.51 8.09
CA TRP A 108 -19.25 -3.83 8.67
C TRP A 108 -18.50 -3.05 7.59
N SER A 109 -17.80 -2.01 7.95
CA SER A 109 -17.14 -1.15 6.99
C SER A 109 -15.80 -0.62 7.50
N HIS A 110 -14.80 -0.64 6.63
CA HIS A 110 -13.56 0.07 6.83
C HIS A 110 -13.66 1.44 6.16
N LEU A 111 -13.74 2.50 6.96
CA LEU A 111 -13.68 3.87 6.47
C LEU A 111 -12.24 4.33 6.44
N MET A 112 -11.74 4.68 5.25
CA MET A 112 -10.41 5.21 5.03
C MET A 112 -10.50 6.74 4.93
N LEU A 113 -9.94 7.44 5.93
CA LEU A 113 -10.12 8.88 6.09
C LEU A 113 -8.77 9.61 6.05
N ASN A 114 -8.75 10.83 5.54
CA ASN A 114 -7.60 11.72 5.59
C ASN A 114 -6.32 11.08 5.01
N HIS A 115 -6.43 10.56 3.79
CA HIS A 115 -5.32 9.90 3.13
C HIS A 115 -4.26 10.93 2.69
N GLU A 116 -3.08 10.85 3.30
CA GLU A 116 -1.90 11.63 2.92
C GLU A 116 -0.99 10.75 2.06
N ILE A 117 -0.52 11.27 0.93
CA ILE A 117 0.35 10.58 -0.02
C ILE A 117 1.57 11.45 -0.28
N THR A 118 2.77 10.90 -0.08
CA THR A 118 4.05 11.57 -0.31
C THR A 118 4.82 10.82 -1.40
N PRO A 119 5.12 11.45 -2.54
CA PRO A 119 5.95 10.87 -3.58
C PRO A 119 7.36 10.54 -3.08
N THR A 120 7.92 9.44 -3.58
CA THR A 120 9.32 9.03 -3.36
C THR A 120 9.96 8.65 -4.71
N PRO A 121 11.31 8.54 -4.80
CA PRO A 121 11.96 8.12 -6.04
C PRO A 121 11.47 6.76 -6.57
N GLU A 122 11.09 5.84 -5.66
CA GLU A 122 10.67 4.48 -6.01
C GLU A 122 9.14 4.32 -6.16
N GLY A 123 8.36 5.38 -5.82
CA GLY A 123 6.91 5.32 -5.86
C GLY A 123 6.25 6.34 -4.96
N ALA A 124 5.63 5.92 -3.86
CA ALA A 124 5.06 6.80 -2.85
C ALA A 124 4.95 6.11 -1.49
N THR A 125 4.91 6.91 -0.43
CA THR A 125 4.44 6.47 0.89
C THR A 125 3.09 7.11 1.20
N GLY A 126 2.35 6.56 2.17
CA GLY A 126 1.11 7.16 2.60
C GLY A 126 0.72 6.81 4.03
N ARG A 127 -0.19 7.64 4.56
CA ARG A 127 -0.86 7.40 5.83
C ARG A 127 -2.35 7.62 5.65
N VAL A 128 -3.14 6.78 6.29
CA VAL A 128 -4.61 6.89 6.23
C VAL A 128 -5.20 6.49 7.56
N TYR A 129 -6.16 7.27 8.06
CA TYR A 129 -6.92 6.87 9.24
C TYR A 129 -7.91 5.76 8.89
N LEU A 130 -8.06 4.84 9.83
CA LEU A 130 -9.02 3.75 9.76
C LEU A 130 -10.07 3.91 10.86
N VAL A 131 -11.34 3.86 10.47
CA VAL A 131 -12.46 3.65 11.38
C VAL A 131 -13.20 2.40 10.93
N GLN A 132 -13.40 1.45 11.85
CA GLN A 132 -14.19 0.25 11.59
C GLN A 132 -15.57 0.38 12.24
N LEU A 133 -16.62 0.26 11.44
CA LEU A 133 -18.01 0.30 11.88
C LEU A 133 -18.63 -1.09 11.81
N GLY A 134 -19.67 -1.33 12.61
CA GLY A 134 -20.55 -2.50 12.50
C GLY A 134 -20.04 -3.79 13.13
N MET A 135 -18.80 -3.88 13.60
CA MET A 135 -18.24 -5.13 14.15
C MET A 135 -18.96 -5.68 15.40
N LYS A 136 -19.69 -4.84 16.11
CA LYS A 136 -20.50 -5.22 17.30
C LYS A 136 -22.00 -5.03 17.07
N GLY A 137 -22.42 -5.00 15.82
CA GLY A 137 -23.77 -4.73 15.36
C GLY A 137 -23.90 -3.38 14.64
N PRO A 138 -25.02 -3.15 13.96
CA PRO A 138 -25.26 -1.96 13.15
C PRO A 138 -25.00 -0.67 13.92
N GLY A 139 -24.26 0.27 13.29
CA GLY A 139 -23.96 1.58 13.86
C GLY A 139 -22.88 1.60 14.95
N SER A 140 -22.33 0.45 15.36
CA SER A 140 -21.23 0.45 16.34
C SER A 140 -19.91 0.94 15.73
N VAL A 141 -19.21 1.85 16.42
CA VAL A 141 -17.79 2.15 16.17
C VAL A 141 -16.98 1.13 16.95
N ALA A 142 -16.35 0.22 16.26
CA ALA A 142 -15.67 -0.89 16.90
C ALA A 142 -14.18 -0.63 17.13
N ARG A 143 -13.56 0.13 16.24
CA ARG A 143 -12.12 0.39 16.23
C ARG A 143 -11.78 1.65 15.48
N HIS A 144 -10.73 2.31 15.90
CA HIS A 144 -10.00 3.28 15.09
C HIS A 144 -8.50 2.93 15.09
N GLY A 145 -7.77 3.55 14.18
CA GLY A 145 -6.34 3.34 14.00
C GLY A 145 -5.88 3.97 12.70
N GLY A 146 -4.94 3.35 12.05
CA GLY A 146 -4.45 3.83 10.76
C GLY A 146 -3.58 2.81 10.05
N TYR A 147 -3.19 3.19 8.84
CA TYR A 147 -2.21 2.47 8.06
C TYR A 147 -1.06 3.39 7.67
N GLU A 148 0.14 2.82 7.65
CA GLU A 148 1.32 3.36 7.02
C GLU A 148 1.65 2.48 5.83
N ASP A 149 1.73 3.08 4.63
CA ASP A 149 1.82 2.37 3.37
C ASP A 149 3.07 2.72 2.58
N VAL A 150 3.57 1.74 1.83
CA VAL A 150 4.49 1.94 0.71
C VAL A 150 3.80 1.50 -0.56
N TYR A 151 3.76 2.41 -1.54
CA TYR A 151 3.16 2.18 -2.85
C TYR A 151 4.23 2.11 -3.93
N VAL A 152 4.03 1.22 -4.90
CA VAL A 152 4.87 1.12 -6.09
C VAL A 152 4.01 1.06 -7.34
N LYS A 153 4.49 1.67 -8.42
CA LYS A 153 3.82 1.62 -9.72
C LYS A 153 4.34 0.43 -10.51
N THR A 154 3.44 -0.50 -10.83
CA THR A 154 3.72 -1.70 -11.63
C THR A 154 3.16 -1.54 -13.05
N ALA A 155 3.42 -2.49 -13.94
CA ALA A 155 2.79 -2.53 -15.26
C ALA A 155 1.24 -2.62 -15.18
N ALA A 156 0.70 -3.17 -14.07
CA ALA A 156 -0.73 -3.29 -13.82
C ALA A 156 -1.29 -2.12 -12.96
N GLY A 157 -0.57 -0.99 -12.86
CA GLY A 157 -0.93 0.18 -12.06
C GLY A 157 -0.34 0.16 -10.66
N TRP A 158 -0.80 1.08 -9.80
CA TRP A 158 -0.32 1.20 -8.44
C TRP A 158 -0.69 -0.01 -7.58
N ARG A 159 0.23 -0.40 -6.69
CA ARG A 159 0.06 -1.52 -5.73
C ARG A 159 0.66 -1.15 -4.39
N ILE A 160 0.13 -1.75 -3.33
CA ILE A 160 0.69 -1.70 -1.98
C ILE A 160 1.85 -2.69 -1.91
N LYS A 161 3.06 -2.21 -1.66
CA LYS A 161 4.24 -3.05 -1.40
C LYS A 161 4.27 -3.53 0.04
N SER A 162 3.98 -2.62 0.97
CA SER A 162 3.79 -2.95 2.39
C SER A 162 2.71 -2.07 3.00
N ARG A 163 1.93 -2.63 3.89
CA ARG A 163 0.95 -1.94 4.73
C ARG A 163 1.19 -2.31 6.17
N ILE A 164 1.37 -1.30 7.02
CA ILE A 164 1.50 -1.45 8.45
C ILE A 164 0.20 -0.97 9.10
N HIS A 165 -0.48 -1.88 9.79
CA HIS A 165 -1.65 -1.54 10.58
C HIS A 165 -1.22 -1.08 11.97
N VAL A 166 -1.59 0.15 12.32
CA VAL A 166 -1.33 0.78 13.61
C VAL A 166 -2.65 0.93 14.34
N ARG A 167 -2.80 0.28 15.48
CA ARG A 167 -4.02 0.36 16.30
C ARG A 167 -3.83 1.29 17.51
N ASP A 168 -4.96 1.63 18.11
CA ASP A 168 -5.19 2.65 19.12
C ASP A 168 -4.31 2.63 20.39
N LYS A 169 -3.76 1.49 20.80
CA LYS A 169 -2.85 1.44 21.96
C LYS A 169 -1.55 2.24 21.79
N ALA A 170 -1.22 2.58 20.56
CA ALA A 170 -0.06 3.36 20.21
C ALA A 170 -0.34 4.85 20.09
N TRP A 171 -1.58 5.24 20.10
CA TRP A 171 -2.01 6.62 20.08
C TRP A 171 -2.09 7.17 21.50
N HIS A 172 -0.99 7.18 22.21
CA HIS A 172 -0.83 8.09 23.31
C HIS A 172 -0.67 9.49 22.73
N ASN A 173 -1.79 10.17 22.50
CA ASN A 173 -1.73 11.60 22.24
C ASN A 173 -1.30 12.26 23.59
N PRO A 174 -0.08 12.76 23.69
CA PRO A 174 0.38 13.38 24.92
C PRO A 174 -0.45 14.61 25.33
N LEU A 175 -1.20 15.20 24.39
CA LEU A 175 -2.10 16.31 24.64
C LEU A 175 -3.42 15.87 25.30
N LEU A 176 -3.80 14.59 25.22
CA LEU A 176 -4.99 14.06 25.88
C LEU A 176 -4.69 13.42 27.22
N GLN A 177 -3.42 13.15 27.54
CA GLN A 177 -3.02 12.61 28.84
C GLN A 177 -3.04 13.65 29.97
N THR A 178 -3.13 14.94 29.65
CA THR A 178 -3.19 16.02 30.64
C THR A 178 -4.62 16.50 30.95
N ALA A 179 -5.62 15.94 30.27
CA ALA A 179 -7.02 16.20 30.63
C ALA A 179 -7.45 15.17 31.69
N ASP A 180 -6.94 15.30 32.91
CA ASP A 180 -7.65 14.82 34.10
C ASP A 180 -9.00 15.54 34.13
N LEU A 181 -9.99 14.89 33.59
CA LEU A 181 -11.39 15.28 33.75
C LEU A 181 -11.77 14.95 35.22
N ASN A 182 -11.44 15.88 36.14
CA ASN A 182 -12.02 15.96 37.46
C ASN A 182 -13.47 16.45 37.39
#